data_8c7cf106a85e5f2fdd70c8e82decf2f1
#
_entry.id   8c7cf106a85e5f2fdd70c8e82decf2f1
#
_cell.length_a   1.000
_cell.length_b   1.000
_cell.length_c   1.000
_cell.angle_alpha   90.00
_cell.angle_beta   90.00
_cell.angle_gamma   90.00
#
_symmetry.space_group_name_H-M   'P 1'
#
loop_
_entity.id
_entity.type
_entity.pdbx_description
1 polymer ?
#
loop_
_entity_poly.entity_id
_entity_poly.type
_entity_poly.pdbx_seq_one_letter_code
_entity_poly.pdbx_strand_id
1 'polypeptide(L)'
;MKFLPLFLGVFLVLSASARDELPPVTTVSSVDLQEYIGTWYEIAAIPQFFERKCVGNTTAEYALTPKNQVSVVNSCETKSGKLSIAEGRAKIVDPTTNAKLKVTFVYFLGWRYLFGGDYWILALGDRYSYAVVGSPNRKYAWILSRTPELAPSLLSEATQALTLQSFDTCNLIFTPQKGGHQERTPLCKTPIGL
;
A
#
# COMPACT_ATOMS: atom_id res chain seq x y z
N MET A 1 69.43 -0.65 37.37
CA MET A 1 68.00 -1.08 37.44
C MET A 1 67.20 -0.17 36.55
N LYS A 2 66.72 -0.70 35.40
CA LYS A 2 65.91 0.06 34.41
C LYS A 2 64.45 -0.35 34.58
N PHE A 3 63.58 0.56 35.03
CA PHE A 3 62.15 0.33 35.09
C PHE A 3 61.53 0.57 33.70
N LEU A 4 60.87 -0.48 33.18
CA LEU A 4 60.10 -0.46 31.93
C LEU A 4 58.63 -0.17 32.30
N PRO A 5 57.97 0.87 31.79
CA PRO A 5 56.55 1.14 32.06
C PRO A 5 55.67 0.20 31.22
N LEU A 6 54.78 -0.54 31.90
CA LEU A 6 53.77 -1.39 31.32
C LEU A 6 52.59 -0.49 30.86
N PHE A 7 52.46 -0.30 29.55
CA PHE A 7 51.27 0.38 28.97
C PHE A 7 50.11 -0.61 28.91
N LEU A 8 49.15 -0.43 29.80
CA LEU A 8 47.88 -1.15 29.78
C LEU A 8 46.94 -0.47 28.74
N GLY A 9 46.88 -1.04 27.54
CA GLY A 9 45.95 -0.57 26.48
C GLY A 9 44.53 -0.99 26.84
N VAL A 10 43.69 -0.01 27.15
CA VAL A 10 42.24 -0.23 27.30
C VAL A 10 41.61 -0.30 25.88
N PHE A 11 41.29 -1.52 25.45
CA PHE A 11 40.47 -1.71 24.24
C PHE A 11 39.02 -1.37 24.53
N LEU A 12 38.54 -0.22 24.07
CA LEU A 12 37.14 0.13 24.08
C LEU A 12 36.45 -0.67 22.97
N VAL A 13 35.73 -1.71 23.32
CA VAL A 13 34.86 -2.45 22.39
C VAL A 13 33.60 -1.62 22.22
N LEU A 14 33.53 -0.87 21.11
CA LEU A 14 32.30 -0.23 20.65
C LEU A 14 31.35 -1.33 20.15
N SER A 15 30.40 -1.73 20.99
CA SER A 15 29.27 -2.54 20.57
C SER A 15 28.39 -1.70 19.65
N ALA A 16 28.52 -1.86 18.33
CA ALA A 16 27.56 -1.33 17.39
C ALA A 16 26.25 -2.10 17.59
N SER A 17 25.25 -1.45 18.18
CA SER A 17 23.87 -1.98 18.15
C SER A 17 23.43 -2.02 16.69
N ALA A 18 23.39 -3.20 16.10
CA ALA A 18 22.67 -3.42 14.84
C ALA A 18 21.21 -3.00 15.10
N ARG A 19 20.75 -1.96 14.45
CA ARG A 19 19.31 -1.70 14.36
C ARG A 19 18.74 -2.87 13.57
N ASP A 20 17.78 -3.59 14.17
CA ASP A 20 17.01 -4.61 13.45
C ASP A 20 16.30 -3.92 12.29
N GLU A 21 16.94 -3.95 11.13
CA GLU A 21 16.38 -3.39 9.89
C GLU A 21 15.32 -4.39 9.42
N LEU A 22 14.07 -3.90 9.27
CA LEU A 22 12.97 -4.74 8.79
C LEU A 22 13.32 -5.31 7.40
N PRO A 23 12.95 -6.57 7.12
CA PRO A 23 13.21 -7.18 5.83
C PRO A 23 12.60 -6.33 4.69
N PRO A 24 13.22 -6.31 3.50
CA PRO A 24 12.67 -5.59 2.35
C PRO A 24 11.26 -6.06 2.03
N VAL A 25 10.39 -5.11 1.65
CA VAL A 25 9.04 -5.43 1.16
C VAL A 25 9.16 -6.16 -0.18
N THR A 26 8.41 -7.25 -0.34
CA THR A 26 8.38 -8.05 -1.57
C THR A 26 7.02 -7.95 -2.27
N THR A 27 6.99 -8.18 -3.56
CA THR A 27 5.77 -8.15 -4.39
C THR A 27 5.38 -9.56 -4.82
N VAL A 28 4.18 -9.71 -5.37
CA VAL A 28 3.79 -10.90 -6.12
C VAL A 28 4.77 -11.15 -7.28
N SER A 29 4.87 -12.40 -7.71
CA SER A 29 5.80 -12.83 -8.78
C SER A 29 5.46 -12.25 -10.16
N SER A 30 4.16 -12.02 -10.43
CA SER A 30 3.70 -11.40 -11.67
C SER A 30 2.28 -10.85 -11.52
N VAL A 31 1.96 -9.86 -12.36
CA VAL A 31 0.62 -9.26 -12.48
C VAL A 31 0.23 -9.24 -13.95
N ASP A 32 -0.91 -9.87 -14.27
CA ASP A 32 -1.58 -9.65 -15.53
C ASP A 32 -2.34 -8.33 -15.45
N LEU A 33 -1.89 -7.33 -16.20
CA LEU A 33 -2.51 -6.02 -16.18
C LEU A 33 -3.91 -6.01 -16.78
N GLN A 34 -4.24 -6.96 -17.68
CA GLN A 34 -5.58 -7.07 -18.25
C GLN A 34 -6.60 -7.54 -17.21
N GLU A 35 -6.18 -8.41 -16.29
CA GLU A 35 -7.00 -8.85 -15.16
C GLU A 35 -7.03 -7.79 -14.04
N TYR A 36 -5.95 -6.98 -13.92
CA TYR A 36 -5.83 -5.99 -12.86
C TYR A 36 -6.62 -4.70 -13.12
N ILE A 37 -6.85 -4.32 -14.38
CA ILE A 37 -7.64 -3.12 -14.74
C ILE A 37 -9.10 -3.24 -14.30
N GLY A 38 -9.86 -2.14 -14.40
CA GLY A 38 -11.25 -2.02 -13.96
C GLY A 38 -11.38 -1.42 -12.56
N THR A 39 -12.53 -1.61 -11.96
CA THR A 39 -12.91 -0.98 -10.69
C THR A 39 -12.44 -1.81 -9.50
N TRP A 40 -11.91 -1.10 -8.49
CA TRP A 40 -11.54 -1.60 -7.18
C TRP A 40 -12.18 -0.75 -6.09
N TYR A 41 -12.74 -1.39 -5.08
CA TYR A 41 -13.25 -0.75 -3.86
C TYR A 41 -12.17 -0.76 -2.80
N GLU A 42 -11.92 0.36 -2.15
CA GLU A 42 -11.01 0.45 -1.03
C GLU A 42 -11.69 -0.12 0.23
N ILE A 43 -11.18 -1.23 0.73
CA ILE A 43 -11.72 -1.88 1.96
C ILE A 43 -11.07 -1.26 3.20
N ALA A 44 -9.76 -1.08 3.18
CA ALA A 44 -9.01 -0.44 4.26
C ALA A 44 -7.75 0.22 3.70
N ALA A 45 -7.32 1.31 4.32
CA ALA A 45 -6.12 2.04 3.95
C ALA A 45 -5.41 2.66 5.15
N ILE A 46 -4.10 2.90 5.03
CA ILE A 46 -3.41 3.84 5.92
C ILE A 46 -3.88 5.25 5.52
N PRO A 47 -4.51 6.03 6.44
CA PRO A 47 -5.08 7.32 6.12
C PRO A 47 -4.05 8.32 5.56
N GLN A 48 -4.40 8.99 4.46
CA GLN A 48 -3.53 9.95 3.80
C GLN A 48 -4.11 11.36 3.85
N PHE A 49 -3.21 12.37 3.82
CA PHE A 49 -3.62 13.77 3.91
C PHE A 49 -4.50 14.21 2.72
N PHE A 50 -4.25 13.64 1.54
CA PHE A 50 -5.00 13.97 0.31
C PHE A 50 -6.41 13.36 0.28
N GLU A 51 -6.70 12.39 1.16
CA GLU A 51 -8.01 11.75 1.31
C GLU A 51 -8.85 12.31 2.47
N ARG A 52 -8.38 13.37 3.17
CA ARG A 52 -9.06 13.94 4.36
C ARG A 52 -10.49 14.41 4.10
N LYS A 53 -10.82 14.73 2.85
CA LYS A 53 -12.19 15.12 2.44
C LYS A 53 -13.12 13.93 2.23
N CYS A 54 -12.56 12.72 2.08
CA CYS A 54 -13.31 11.49 1.83
C CYS A 54 -13.91 10.94 3.11
N VAL A 55 -15.19 10.59 3.08
CA VAL A 55 -15.89 9.95 4.21
C VAL A 55 -16.17 8.48 3.95
N GLY A 56 -16.13 8.04 2.71
CA GLY A 56 -16.35 6.65 2.31
C GLY A 56 -16.60 6.52 0.81
N ASN A 57 -17.06 5.34 0.39
CA ASN A 57 -17.33 4.98 -1.00
C ASN A 57 -16.13 5.27 -1.91
N THR A 58 -14.90 5.00 -1.38
CA THR A 58 -13.66 5.21 -2.11
C THR A 58 -13.46 4.08 -3.10
N THR A 59 -13.22 4.44 -4.35
CA THR A 59 -12.92 3.51 -5.44
C THR A 59 -11.71 3.98 -6.24
N ALA A 60 -11.03 3.03 -6.87
CA ALA A 60 -10.02 3.28 -7.88
C ALA A 60 -10.42 2.57 -9.17
N GLU A 61 -10.42 3.30 -10.28
CA GLU A 61 -10.63 2.72 -11.61
C GLU A 61 -9.33 2.79 -12.40
N TYR A 62 -8.91 1.63 -12.90
CA TYR A 62 -7.68 1.49 -13.68
C TYR A 62 -8.01 1.10 -15.13
N ALA A 63 -7.31 1.70 -16.10
CA ALA A 63 -7.38 1.30 -17.49
C ALA A 63 -6.01 1.40 -18.16
N LEU A 64 -5.73 0.51 -19.11
CA LEU A 64 -4.51 0.59 -19.89
C LEU A 64 -4.60 1.69 -20.94
N THR A 65 -3.49 2.39 -21.13
CA THR A 65 -3.37 3.42 -22.15
C THR A 65 -2.57 2.89 -23.34
N PRO A 66 -2.72 3.50 -24.53
CA PRO A 66 -1.93 3.10 -25.70
C PRO A 66 -0.41 3.19 -25.51
N LYS A 67 0.07 3.91 -24.48
CA LYS A 67 1.49 4.05 -24.14
C LYS A 67 1.95 3.04 -23.08
N ASN A 68 1.22 1.96 -22.88
CA ASN A 68 1.48 0.94 -21.88
C ASN A 68 1.64 1.51 -20.45
N GLN A 69 0.84 2.50 -20.12
CA GLN A 69 0.70 3.07 -18.79
C GLN A 69 -0.69 2.74 -18.25
N VAL A 70 -0.90 2.89 -16.95
CA VAL A 70 -2.22 2.71 -16.34
C VAL A 70 -2.80 4.09 -16.01
N SER A 71 -3.98 4.41 -16.57
CA SER A 71 -4.76 5.54 -16.07
C SER A 71 -5.37 5.18 -14.73
N VAL A 72 -5.42 6.15 -13.83
CA VAL A 72 -5.92 6.00 -12.46
C VAL A 72 -6.99 7.05 -12.25
N VAL A 73 -8.21 6.63 -11.89
CA VAL A 73 -9.28 7.54 -11.48
C VAL A 73 -9.72 7.12 -10.09
N ASN A 74 -9.31 7.88 -9.08
CA ASN A 74 -9.78 7.68 -7.71
C ASN A 74 -10.99 8.54 -7.45
N SER A 75 -12.03 7.98 -6.82
CA SER A 75 -13.21 8.72 -6.41
C SER A 75 -13.61 8.38 -4.98
N CYS A 76 -14.23 9.33 -4.30
CA CYS A 76 -14.77 9.12 -2.96
C CYS A 76 -15.94 10.07 -2.68
N GLU A 77 -16.81 9.68 -1.75
CA GLU A 77 -17.86 10.56 -1.25
C GLU A 77 -17.28 11.52 -0.20
N THR A 78 -17.71 12.79 -0.26
CA THR A 78 -17.35 13.84 0.71
C THR A 78 -18.46 14.04 1.74
N LYS A 79 -18.16 14.75 2.84
CA LYS A 79 -19.16 15.10 3.88
C LYS A 79 -20.40 15.83 3.33
N SER A 80 -20.29 16.50 2.20
CA SER A 80 -21.44 17.18 1.54
C SER A 80 -22.25 16.26 0.62
N GLY A 81 -21.95 14.96 0.58
CA GLY A 81 -22.56 14.00 -0.35
C GLY A 81 -22.09 14.14 -1.81
N LYS A 82 -21.13 15.03 -2.08
CA LYS A 82 -20.57 15.20 -3.43
C LYS A 82 -19.46 14.19 -3.69
N LEU A 83 -19.35 13.74 -4.94
CA LEU A 83 -18.24 12.93 -5.40
C LEU A 83 -16.99 13.81 -5.56
N SER A 84 -15.87 13.36 -5.00
CA SER A 84 -14.55 13.91 -5.25
C SER A 84 -13.79 12.95 -6.16
N ILE A 85 -13.23 13.49 -7.24
CA ILE A 85 -12.49 12.72 -8.26
C ILE A 85 -11.05 13.23 -8.31
N ALA A 86 -10.10 12.32 -8.47
CA ALA A 86 -8.69 12.60 -8.72
C ALA A 86 -8.20 11.72 -9.87
N GLU A 87 -7.68 12.34 -10.92
CA GLU A 87 -7.12 11.64 -12.06
C GLU A 87 -5.61 11.57 -11.96
N GLY A 88 -5.06 10.41 -12.23
CA GLY A 88 -3.64 10.12 -12.13
C GLY A 88 -3.14 9.22 -13.26
N ARG A 89 -1.86 8.92 -13.17
CA ARG A 89 -1.19 8.02 -14.10
C ARG A 89 -0.18 7.16 -13.36
N ALA A 90 -0.21 5.86 -13.61
CA ALA A 90 0.83 4.96 -13.17
C ALA A 90 1.71 4.54 -14.35
N LYS A 91 3.02 4.48 -14.10
CA LYS A 91 3.99 3.82 -14.99
C LYS A 91 4.48 2.53 -14.35
N ILE A 92 4.73 1.52 -15.17
CA ILE A 92 5.34 0.28 -14.74
C ILE A 92 6.82 0.56 -14.49
N VAL A 93 7.32 0.20 -13.31
CA VAL A 93 8.73 0.33 -12.91
C VAL A 93 9.47 -0.98 -13.14
N ASP A 94 8.79 -2.10 -12.89
CA ASP A 94 9.32 -3.45 -13.12
C ASP A 94 8.47 -4.13 -14.21
N PRO A 95 8.90 -4.08 -15.48
CA PRO A 95 8.17 -4.69 -16.59
C PRO A 95 8.25 -6.22 -16.60
N THR A 96 9.12 -6.83 -15.79
CA THR A 96 9.25 -8.30 -15.71
C THR A 96 8.07 -8.90 -14.95
N THR A 97 7.68 -8.26 -13.86
CA THR A 97 6.58 -8.74 -13.00
C THR A 97 5.31 -7.91 -13.14
N ASN A 98 5.38 -6.66 -13.60
CA ASN A 98 4.32 -5.64 -13.57
C ASN A 98 3.82 -5.34 -12.14
N ALA A 99 4.48 -5.84 -11.10
CA ALA A 99 4.02 -5.71 -9.71
C ALA A 99 4.49 -4.42 -9.03
N LYS A 100 5.45 -3.69 -9.63
CA LYS A 100 5.96 -2.42 -9.11
C LYS A 100 5.63 -1.29 -10.07
N LEU A 101 4.78 -0.38 -9.62
CA LEU A 101 4.38 0.80 -10.36
C LEU A 101 4.75 2.06 -9.59
N LYS A 102 4.73 3.19 -10.28
CA LYS A 102 4.83 4.53 -9.69
C LYS A 102 3.65 5.36 -10.15
N VAL A 103 2.84 5.82 -9.21
CA VAL A 103 1.59 6.57 -9.46
C VAL A 103 1.81 8.04 -9.18
N THR A 104 1.33 8.91 -10.06
CA THR A 104 1.34 10.36 -9.86
C THR A 104 -0.02 10.96 -10.21
N PHE A 105 -0.41 11.99 -9.45
CA PHE A 105 -1.57 12.84 -9.70
C PHE A 105 -1.15 14.27 -10.12
N VAL A 106 0.16 14.47 -10.37
CA VAL A 106 0.70 15.77 -10.78
C VAL A 106 0.89 15.80 -12.28
N TYR A 107 0.09 16.66 -12.94
CA TYR A 107 0.18 16.93 -14.38
C TYR A 107 0.62 18.37 -14.60
N PHE A 108 1.77 18.57 -15.25
CA PHE A 108 2.28 19.86 -15.71
C PHE A 108 3.15 19.63 -16.94
N LEU A 109 2.66 19.97 -18.10
CA LEU A 109 3.32 19.67 -19.40
C LEU A 109 3.68 18.17 -19.53
N GLY A 110 2.82 17.29 -18.97
CA GLY A 110 3.02 15.85 -18.87
C GLY A 110 2.97 15.35 -17.41
N TRP A 111 2.83 14.04 -17.22
CA TRP A 111 2.78 13.41 -15.91
C TRP A 111 4.14 13.46 -15.21
N ARG A 112 4.18 13.96 -13.97
CA ARG A 112 5.42 14.21 -13.19
C ARG A 112 5.65 13.11 -12.17
N TYR A 113 6.30 12.02 -12.56
CA TYR A 113 6.57 10.86 -11.70
C TYR A 113 7.59 11.13 -10.59
N LEU A 114 8.34 12.23 -10.65
CA LEU A 114 9.21 12.65 -9.53
C LEU A 114 8.41 12.89 -8.24
N PHE A 115 7.16 13.35 -8.37
CA PHE A 115 6.24 13.58 -7.25
C PHE A 115 5.29 12.40 -7.04
N GLY A 116 5.53 11.26 -7.69
CA GLY A 116 4.72 10.06 -7.59
C GLY A 116 5.08 9.19 -6.39
N GLY A 117 4.09 8.42 -5.90
CA GLY A 117 4.26 7.39 -4.89
C GLY A 117 4.55 6.02 -5.49
N ASP A 118 5.29 5.20 -4.73
CA ASP A 118 5.48 3.79 -5.07
C ASP A 118 4.19 3.02 -4.78
N TYR A 119 3.79 2.19 -5.73
CA TYR A 119 2.60 1.37 -5.70
C TYR A 119 3.02 -0.07 -6.03
N TRP A 120 3.24 -0.85 -4.99
CA TRP A 120 3.71 -2.22 -5.09
C TRP A 120 2.58 -3.19 -4.76
N ILE A 121 2.32 -4.15 -5.64
CA ILE A 121 1.29 -5.17 -5.44
C ILE A 121 1.92 -6.31 -4.65
N LEU A 122 1.50 -6.46 -3.39
CA LEU A 122 2.10 -7.34 -2.40
C LEU A 122 1.42 -8.71 -2.38
N ALA A 123 0.10 -8.74 -2.58
CA ALA A 123 -0.68 -9.95 -2.68
C ALA A 123 -1.89 -9.76 -3.60
N LEU A 124 -2.37 -10.84 -4.18
CA LEU A 124 -3.57 -10.91 -5.01
C LEU A 124 -4.39 -12.13 -4.59
N GLY A 125 -5.68 -11.96 -4.44
CA GLY A 125 -6.61 -13.07 -4.28
C GLY A 125 -6.85 -13.82 -5.58
N ASP A 126 -7.41 -15.01 -5.47
CA ASP A 126 -7.77 -15.82 -6.62
C ASP A 126 -8.63 -15.02 -7.59
N ARG A 127 -8.32 -15.15 -8.89
CA ARG A 127 -8.99 -14.42 -9.97
C ARG A 127 -9.07 -12.90 -9.71
N TYR A 128 -8.05 -12.36 -9.08
CA TYR A 128 -7.97 -10.91 -8.74
C TYR A 128 -9.16 -10.43 -7.91
N SER A 129 -9.69 -11.26 -7.00
CA SER A 129 -10.82 -10.90 -6.13
C SER A 129 -10.47 -9.79 -5.13
N TYR A 130 -9.23 -9.76 -4.65
CA TYR A 130 -8.68 -8.66 -3.86
C TYR A 130 -7.23 -8.37 -4.26
N ALA A 131 -6.74 -7.20 -3.88
CA ALA A 131 -5.34 -6.82 -3.99
C ALA A 131 -4.86 -6.17 -2.69
N VAL A 132 -3.66 -6.54 -2.26
CA VAL A 132 -2.94 -5.85 -1.20
C VAL A 132 -1.85 -5.02 -1.85
N VAL A 133 -1.88 -3.73 -1.58
CA VAL A 133 -0.94 -2.76 -2.15
C VAL A 133 -0.19 -2.07 -1.02
N GLY A 134 1.09 -1.80 -1.23
CA GLY A 134 1.89 -1.07 -0.25
C GLY A 134 3.07 -0.35 -0.87
N SER A 135 3.76 0.44 -0.06
CA SER A 135 5.01 1.10 -0.42
C SER A 135 6.20 0.44 0.26
N PRO A 136 7.42 0.50 -0.31
CA PRO A 136 8.60 -0.14 0.27
C PRO A 136 8.98 0.40 1.65
N ASN A 137 8.59 1.63 1.98
CA ASN A 137 8.81 2.25 3.28
C ASN A 137 7.67 2.02 4.29
N ARG A 138 6.65 1.24 3.92
CA ARG A 138 5.45 0.88 4.73
C ARG A 138 4.61 2.08 5.20
N LYS A 139 4.78 3.26 4.59
CA LYS A 139 3.98 4.46 4.92
C LYS A 139 2.61 4.48 4.24
N TYR A 140 2.44 3.68 3.21
CA TYR A 140 1.22 3.56 2.42
C TYR A 140 0.85 2.09 2.29
N ALA A 141 -0.41 1.77 2.56
CA ALA A 141 -0.97 0.45 2.29
C ALA A 141 -2.47 0.55 2.05
N TRP A 142 -2.97 -0.34 1.20
CA TRP A 142 -4.39 -0.48 0.84
C TRP A 142 -4.74 -1.96 0.74
N ILE A 143 -5.95 -2.30 1.17
CA ILE A 143 -6.65 -3.51 0.80
C ILE A 143 -7.76 -3.10 -0.16
N LEU A 144 -7.70 -3.61 -1.38
CA LEU A 144 -8.66 -3.34 -2.44
C LEU A 144 -9.45 -4.61 -2.74
N SER A 145 -10.72 -4.47 -3.13
CA SER A 145 -11.60 -5.59 -3.48
C SER A 145 -12.38 -5.30 -4.77
N ARG A 146 -12.80 -6.34 -5.47
CA ARG A 146 -13.71 -6.22 -6.62
C ARG A 146 -15.15 -5.94 -6.21
N THR A 147 -15.46 -6.12 -4.94
CA THR A 147 -16.80 -5.87 -4.37
C THR A 147 -16.69 -4.90 -3.19
N PRO A 148 -17.76 -4.13 -2.87
CA PRO A 148 -17.77 -3.21 -1.72
C PRO A 148 -17.53 -3.90 -0.38
N GLU A 149 -17.81 -5.18 -0.30
CA GLU A 149 -17.57 -6.05 0.85
C GLU A 149 -16.56 -7.14 0.48
N LEU A 150 -15.60 -7.37 1.36
CA LEU A 150 -14.65 -8.47 1.24
C LEU A 150 -15.00 -9.55 2.26
N ALA A 151 -15.15 -10.79 1.80
CA ALA A 151 -15.48 -11.92 2.66
C ALA A 151 -14.46 -12.04 3.81
N PRO A 152 -14.88 -12.42 5.04
CA PRO A 152 -13.98 -12.46 6.21
C PRO A 152 -12.72 -13.30 6.01
N SER A 153 -12.81 -14.43 5.31
CA SER A 153 -11.65 -15.27 4.97
C SER A 153 -10.64 -14.54 4.09
N LEU A 154 -11.12 -13.85 3.04
CA LEU A 154 -10.25 -13.09 2.12
C LEU A 154 -9.66 -11.84 2.81
N LEU A 155 -10.42 -11.22 3.72
CA LEU A 155 -9.93 -10.12 4.54
C LEU A 155 -8.81 -10.60 5.49
N SER A 156 -8.96 -11.80 6.05
CA SER A 156 -7.93 -12.44 6.87
C SER A 156 -6.65 -12.69 6.07
N GLU A 157 -6.76 -13.25 4.87
CA GLU A 157 -5.63 -13.50 3.96
C GLU A 157 -4.92 -12.18 3.59
N ALA A 158 -5.67 -11.15 3.20
CA ALA A 158 -5.14 -9.84 2.86
C ALA A 158 -4.42 -9.17 4.05
N THR A 159 -4.99 -9.30 5.26
CA THR A 159 -4.39 -8.79 6.50
C THR A 159 -3.11 -9.55 6.85
N GLN A 160 -3.11 -10.87 6.69
CA GLN A 160 -1.92 -11.70 6.90
C GLN A 160 -0.80 -11.32 5.93
N ALA A 161 -1.12 -11.05 4.66
CA ALA A 161 -0.12 -10.61 3.67
C ALA A 161 0.57 -9.30 4.10
N LEU A 162 -0.16 -8.35 4.68
CA LEU A 162 0.42 -7.12 5.25
C LEU A 162 1.31 -7.42 6.47
N THR A 163 0.84 -8.27 7.39
CA THR A 163 1.58 -8.64 8.60
C THR A 163 2.89 -9.32 8.27
N LEU A 164 2.89 -10.26 7.31
CA LEU A 164 4.09 -10.95 6.83
C LEU A 164 5.12 -10.00 6.21
N GLN A 165 4.67 -8.86 5.67
CA GLN A 165 5.50 -7.79 5.13
C GLN A 165 5.85 -6.72 6.19
N SER A 166 5.56 -6.99 7.49
CA SER A 166 5.81 -6.08 8.61
C SER A 166 5.10 -4.73 8.51
N PHE A 167 3.91 -4.68 7.89
CA PHE A 167 3.03 -3.53 8.02
C PHE A 167 2.26 -3.60 9.35
N ASP A 168 2.13 -2.48 10.02
CA ASP A 168 1.27 -2.35 11.19
C ASP A 168 -0.19 -2.22 10.75
N THR A 169 -0.95 -3.30 10.91
CA THR A 169 -2.36 -3.36 10.49
C THR A 169 -3.27 -2.49 11.36
N CYS A 170 -2.81 -2.02 12.53
CA CYS A 170 -3.54 -1.04 13.33
C CYS A 170 -3.51 0.37 12.70
N ASN A 171 -2.59 0.65 11.81
CA ASN A 171 -2.53 1.89 11.04
C ASN A 171 -3.50 1.89 9.85
N LEU A 172 -4.00 0.72 9.40
CA LEU A 172 -5.04 0.66 8.38
C LEU A 172 -6.41 0.87 9.02
N ILE A 173 -7.18 1.76 8.42
CA ILE A 173 -8.54 2.08 8.84
C ILE A 173 -9.51 1.60 7.77
N PHE A 174 -10.58 0.91 8.18
CA PHE A 174 -11.65 0.54 7.26
C PHE A 174 -12.24 1.78 6.59
N THR A 175 -12.48 1.66 5.31
CA THR A 175 -13.17 2.66 4.51
C THR A 175 -14.64 2.31 4.42
N PRO A 176 -15.56 3.15 4.93
CA PRO A 176 -17.00 2.93 4.79
C PRO A 176 -17.39 2.75 3.33
N GLN A 177 -18.07 1.64 3.02
CA GLN A 177 -18.54 1.32 1.66
C GLN A 177 -20.04 1.04 1.67
N LYS A 178 -20.79 1.66 0.80
CA LYS A 178 -22.20 1.32 0.61
C LYS A 178 -22.33 -0.13 0.12
N GLY A 179 -22.99 -0.96 0.91
CA GLY A 179 -23.07 -2.41 0.66
C GLY A 179 -21.92 -3.21 1.23
N GLY A 180 -21.07 -2.60 2.08
CA GLY A 180 -19.99 -3.24 2.80
C GLY A 180 -19.86 -2.71 4.23
N HIS A 181 -18.65 -2.67 4.77
CA HIS A 181 -18.36 -2.14 6.11
C HIS A 181 -18.71 -0.65 6.21
N GLN A 182 -19.36 -0.24 7.32
CA GLN A 182 -19.88 1.13 7.47
C GLN A 182 -19.08 1.99 8.43
N GLU A 183 -18.21 1.40 9.25
CA GLU A 183 -17.51 2.12 10.30
C GLU A 183 -16.04 2.35 9.99
N ARG A 184 -15.48 3.46 10.45
CA ARG A 184 -14.04 3.75 10.38
C ARG A 184 -13.34 3.21 11.60
N THR A 185 -13.02 1.92 11.60
CA THR A 185 -12.31 1.25 12.70
C THR A 185 -10.94 0.75 12.24
N PRO A 186 -9.94 0.67 13.14
CA PRO A 186 -8.67 0.05 12.82
C PRO A 186 -8.83 -1.42 12.43
N LEU A 187 -8.14 -1.84 11.36
CA LEU A 187 -8.21 -3.21 10.84
C LEU A 187 -7.87 -4.25 11.93
N CYS A 188 -6.87 -3.98 12.76
CA CYS A 188 -6.44 -4.89 13.84
C CYS A 188 -7.48 -5.09 14.97
N LYS A 189 -8.53 -4.25 15.05
CA LYS A 189 -9.59 -4.36 16.07
C LYS A 189 -10.80 -5.16 15.59
N THR A 190 -10.86 -5.49 14.33
CA THR A 190 -11.95 -6.31 13.80
C THR A 190 -11.62 -7.77 14.08
N PRO A 191 -12.49 -8.53 14.74
CA PRO A 191 -12.33 -9.96 14.88
C PRO A 191 -12.32 -10.55 13.47
N ILE A 192 -11.12 -10.87 12.97
CA ILE A 192 -10.98 -11.66 11.76
C ILE A 192 -11.32 -13.06 12.21
N GLY A 193 -12.53 -13.53 11.89
CA GLY A 193 -13.03 -14.82 12.35
C GLY A 193 -11.99 -15.92 12.09
N LEU A 194 -11.60 -16.60 13.17
CA LEU A 194 -10.84 -17.85 13.15
C LEU A 194 -11.72 -18.96 12.62
#